data_c4742f646c3b7f804415b70ed50e25fc
#
_entry.id   c4742f646c3b7f804415b70ed50e25fc
#
_cell.length_a   1.000
_cell.length_b   1.000
_cell.length_c   1.000
_cell.angle_alpha   90.00
_cell.angle_beta   90.00
_cell.angle_gamma   90.00
#
_symmetry.space_group_name_H-M   'P 1'
#
loop_
_entity.id
_entity.type
_entity.pdbx_description
1 polymer ?
#
loop_
_entity_poly.entity_id
_entity_poly.type
_entity_poly.pdbx_seq_one_letter_code
_entity_poly.pdbx_strand_id
1 'polypeptide(L)'
;MNSNIHKRRKKALEKAISSLPADLRHRSKVLYTDHPNHAEELAITYSETYGSECLIFACGGDGTVHEIANALAFRSSPMAVIPLGTGNDFARTLYPKEIYKKPLSILDRLETPMIHSIDLFRIDSYDYMGNHLPAWSRYSLNVASMGLDTLVQAKAKRTVAKHPKSLFIRRHAYSMAAISCLLNGWRFTMDYSIELETGEMIEKKNVPYSLVSICNARYYGSGFCPAPGAEIDDGVLNVCIVEDMSRGKALSQLMKYKKGKHVGQKGFSFYKSTSGIFTSLNSNMQMQGNYDGEDFFGHRVRYEVIPSAIQMAFFTE
;
A
#
# COMPACT_ATOMS: atom_id res chain seq x y z
N MET A 1 18.01 -0.99 -4.65
CA MET A 1 17.97 -0.05 -3.50
C MET A 1 17.64 1.35 -3.99
N ASN A 2 16.66 1.99 -3.38
CA ASN A 2 16.27 3.37 -3.73
C ASN A 2 17.42 4.35 -3.45
N SER A 3 17.83 5.13 -4.45
CA SER A 3 18.93 6.13 -4.33
C SER A 3 18.63 7.25 -3.34
N ASN A 4 17.35 7.56 -3.10
CA ASN A 4 16.90 8.62 -2.19
C ASN A 4 16.86 8.20 -0.71
N ILE A 5 17.31 6.99 -0.37
CA ILE A 5 17.43 6.55 1.01
C ILE A 5 18.47 7.40 1.74
N HIS A 6 18.19 7.73 2.99
CA HIS A 6 19.09 8.50 3.83
C HIS A 6 20.49 7.86 3.87
N LYS A 7 21.52 8.66 3.60
CA LYS A 7 22.92 8.24 3.43
C LYS A 7 23.45 7.29 4.53
N ARG A 8 22.97 7.46 5.77
CA ARG A 8 23.30 6.62 6.92
C ARG A 8 22.74 5.19 6.79
N ARG A 9 21.49 5.05 6.31
CA ARG A 9 20.85 3.74 6.09
C ARG A 9 21.49 2.99 4.92
N LYS A 10 21.84 3.73 3.85
CA LYS A 10 22.58 3.20 2.72
C LYS A 10 23.92 2.59 3.16
N LYS A 11 24.76 3.35 3.89
CA LYS A 11 26.03 2.85 4.42
C LYS A 11 25.85 1.65 5.36
N ALA A 12 24.81 1.65 6.19
CA ALA A 12 24.53 0.53 7.09
C ALA A 12 24.20 -0.75 6.34
N LEU A 13 23.39 -0.67 5.27
CA LEU A 13 23.08 -1.81 4.41
C LEU A 13 24.33 -2.31 3.66
N GLU A 14 25.10 -1.42 3.05
CA GLU A 14 26.36 -1.77 2.36
C GLU A 14 27.34 -2.48 3.30
N LYS A 15 27.48 -1.98 4.54
CA LYS A 15 28.29 -2.64 5.57
C LYS A 15 27.75 -4.01 5.94
N ALA A 16 26.44 -4.15 6.15
CA ALA A 16 25.82 -5.43 6.48
C ALA A 16 26.04 -6.46 5.36
N ILE A 17 25.88 -6.07 4.10
CA ILE A 17 26.13 -6.94 2.93
C ILE A 17 27.63 -7.32 2.84
N SER A 18 28.54 -6.40 3.11
CA SER A 18 29.99 -6.71 3.10
C SER A 18 30.40 -7.66 4.22
N SER A 19 29.59 -7.79 5.26
CA SER A 19 29.82 -8.69 6.41
C SER A 19 29.18 -10.07 6.22
N LEU A 20 28.46 -10.31 5.11
CA LEU A 20 27.90 -11.63 4.81
C LEU A 20 29.01 -12.68 4.59
N PRO A 21 28.72 -13.95 4.82
CA PRO A 21 29.58 -15.07 4.41
C PRO A 21 30.02 -14.93 2.95
N ALA A 22 31.21 -15.41 2.61
CA ALA A 22 31.83 -15.16 1.32
C ALA A 22 30.99 -15.65 0.13
N ASP A 23 30.37 -16.82 0.25
CA ASP A 23 29.48 -17.42 -0.74
C ASP A 23 28.23 -16.56 -0.98
N LEU A 24 27.54 -16.13 0.08
CA LEU A 24 26.38 -15.24 -0.01
C LEU A 24 26.75 -13.86 -0.60
N ARG A 25 27.91 -13.33 -0.20
CA ARG A 25 28.38 -12.06 -0.72
C ARG A 25 28.70 -12.12 -2.21
N HIS A 26 29.32 -13.19 -2.69
CA HIS A 26 29.60 -13.37 -4.12
C HIS A 26 28.33 -13.49 -4.96
N ARG A 27 27.27 -14.05 -4.40
CA ARG A 27 25.96 -14.18 -5.04
C ARG A 27 25.08 -12.94 -4.90
N SER A 28 25.48 -11.96 -4.08
CA SER A 28 24.70 -10.74 -3.82
C SER A 28 25.14 -9.60 -4.73
N LYS A 29 24.17 -8.90 -5.31
CA LYS A 29 24.38 -7.70 -6.13
C LYS A 29 23.51 -6.56 -5.63
N VAL A 30 24.11 -5.38 -5.41
CA VAL A 30 23.39 -4.17 -5.03
C VAL A 30 23.23 -3.27 -6.25
N LEU A 31 21.97 -3.00 -6.59
CA LEU A 31 21.59 -2.11 -7.68
C LEU A 31 20.93 -0.85 -7.10
N TYR A 32 21.20 0.29 -7.69
CA TYR A 32 20.63 1.57 -7.29
C TYR A 32 19.65 2.06 -8.34
N THR A 33 18.51 2.56 -7.88
CA THR A 33 17.53 3.19 -8.77
C THR A 33 17.85 4.68 -8.90
N ASP A 34 17.67 5.27 -10.06
CA ASP A 34 17.97 6.66 -10.39
C ASP A 34 16.78 7.45 -10.95
N HIS A 35 15.69 6.78 -11.32
CA HIS A 35 14.44 7.39 -11.76
C HIS A 35 13.20 6.59 -11.26
N PRO A 36 11.98 7.16 -11.33
CA PRO A 36 10.74 6.42 -11.08
C PRO A 36 10.61 5.21 -12.02
N ASN A 37 10.04 4.12 -11.53
CA ASN A 37 9.89 2.82 -12.17
C ASN A 37 11.20 2.05 -12.45
N HIS A 38 12.37 2.58 -12.11
CA HIS A 38 13.63 1.87 -12.34
C HIS A 38 13.77 0.60 -11.48
N ALA A 39 13.13 0.53 -10.31
CA ALA A 39 13.12 -0.70 -9.52
C ALA A 39 12.28 -1.79 -10.22
N GLU A 40 11.20 -1.43 -10.90
CA GLU A 40 10.38 -2.33 -11.73
C GLU A 40 11.22 -2.88 -12.90
N GLU A 41 11.90 -2.02 -13.66
CA GLU A 41 12.75 -2.41 -14.80
C GLU A 41 13.87 -3.39 -14.39
N LEU A 42 14.56 -3.08 -13.30
CA LEU A 42 15.61 -3.95 -12.76
C LEU A 42 15.03 -5.29 -12.29
N ALA A 43 13.90 -5.30 -11.59
CA ALA A 43 13.29 -6.52 -11.09
C ALA A 43 12.82 -7.42 -12.24
N ILE A 44 12.23 -6.86 -13.31
CA ILE A 44 11.88 -7.59 -14.53
C ILE A 44 13.12 -8.25 -15.14
N THR A 45 14.17 -7.47 -15.38
CA THR A 45 15.41 -7.95 -16.02
C THR A 45 16.02 -9.13 -15.26
N TYR A 46 16.12 -9.01 -13.93
CA TYR A 46 16.70 -10.08 -13.12
C TYR A 46 15.78 -11.30 -13.00
N SER A 47 14.47 -11.09 -12.89
CA SER A 47 13.51 -12.19 -12.86
C SER A 47 13.47 -12.96 -14.17
N GLU A 48 13.57 -12.29 -15.32
CA GLU A 48 13.64 -12.94 -16.63
C GLU A 48 14.94 -13.74 -16.82
N THR A 49 16.04 -13.24 -16.24
CA THR A 49 17.35 -13.88 -16.38
C THR A 49 17.48 -15.11 -15.49
N TYR A 50 16.99 -15.05 -14.23
CA TYR A 50 17.32 -16.04 -13.21
C TYR A 50 16.10 -16.78 -12.64
N GLY A 51 14.87 -16.32 -12.92
CA GLY A 51 13.64 -16.96 -12.47
C GLY A 51 13.60 -17.17 -10.95
N SER A 52 13.22 -18.36 -10.52
CA SER A 52 13.10 -18.72 -9.09
C SER A 52 14.43 -18.77 -8.33
N GLU A 53 15.56 -18.78 -9.04
CA GLU A 53 16.90 -18.74 -8.42
C GLU A 53 17.31 -17.35 -7.93
N CYS A 54 16.53 -16.31 -8.26
CA CYS A 54 16.81 -14.93 -7.90
C CYS A 54 15.85 -14.40 -6.82
N LEU A 55 16.34 -14.25 -5.60
CA LEU A 55 15.61 -13.54 -4.55
C LEU A 55 15.85 -12.02 -4.66
N ILE A 56 14.79 -11.27 -4.90
CA ILE A 56 14.86 -9.82 -5.15
C ILE A 56 14.47 -9.04 -3.89
N PHE A 57 15.41 -8.27 -3.34
CA PHE A 57 15.20 -7.45 -2.16
C PHE A 57 14.74 -6.03 -2.51
N ALA A 58 13.52 -5.67 -2.11
CA ALA A 58 13.03 -4.29 -2.11
C ALA A 58 13.65 -3.51 -0.95
N CYS A 59 14.81 -2.90 -1.19
CA CYS A 59 15.52 -2.09 -0.18
C CYS A 59 15.09 -0.63 -0.30
N GLY A 60 13.95 -0.27 0.30
CA GLY A 60 13.36 1.06 0.13
C GLY A 60 12.17 1.35 1.03
N GLY A 61 11.32 2.24 0.59
CA GLY A 61 10.00 2.52 1.16
C GLY A 61 8.89 1.85 0.35
N ASP A 62 7.63 2.18 0.68
CA ASP A 62 6.44 1.57 0.09
C ASP A 62 6.40 1.69 -1.45
N GLY A 63 6.83 2.82 -2.04
CA GLY A 63 6.92 2.96 -3.50
C GLY A 63 7.91 1.99 -4.17
N THR A 64 9.09 1.74 -3.57
CA THR A 64 10.03 0.74 -4.09
C THR A 64 9.46 -0.67 -3.98
N VAL A 65 8.75 -0.96 -2.89
CA VAL A 65 8.04 -2.23 -2.70
C VAL A 65 6.97 -2.40 -3.76
N HIS A 66 6.19 -1.35 -4.04
CA HIS A 66 5.14 -1.33 -5.07
C HIS A 66 5.70 -1.58 -6.48
N GLU A 67 6.77 -0.86 -6.88
CA GLU A 67 7.41 -1.04 -8.19
C GLU A 67 7.87 -2.51 -8.37
N ILE A 68 8.56 -3.07 -7.38
CA ILE A 68 9.07 -4.44 -7.45
C ILE A 68 7.93 -5.47 -7.42
N ALA A 69 6.87 -5.24 -6.63
CA ALA A 69 5.72 -6.12 -6.60
C ALA A 69 4.99 -6.19 -7.95
N ASN A 70 4.82 -5.04 -8.63
CA ASN A 70 4.25 -5.00 -9.98
C ASN A 70 5.15 -5.75 -10.99
N ALA A 71 6.47 -5.60 -10.87
CA ALA A 71 7.43 -6.33 -11.70
C ALA A 71 7.34 -7.85 -11.53
N LEU A 72 7.13 -8.31 -10.30
CA LEU A 72 7.19 -9.74 -9.95
C LEU A 72 5.81 -10.42 -9.92
N ALA A 73 4.74 -9.68 -10.19
CA ALA A 73 3.42 -10.27 -10.34
C ALA A 73 3.44 -11.41 -11.38
N PHE A 74 2.96 -12.59 -10.98
CA PHE A 74 2.93 -13.83 -11.78
C PHE A 74 4.31 -14.37 -12.23
N ARG A 75 5.40 -13.91 -11.61
CA ARG A 75 6.75 -14.40 -11.86
C ARG A 75 7.20 -15.34 -10.74
N SER A 76 8.14 -16.24 -11.08
CA SER A 76 8.66 -17.23 -10.12
C SER A 76 9.70 -16.68 -9.15
N SER A 77 10.28 -15.50 -9.42
CA SER A 77 11.29 -14.89 -8.55
C SER A 77 10.65 -14.41 -7.25
N PRO A 78 11.09 -14.89 -6.08
CA PRO A 78 10.57 -14.40 -4.81
C PRO A 78 11.07 -12.98 -4.50
N MET A 79 10.21 -12.23 -3.79
CA MET A 79 10.48 -10.89 -3.29
C MET A 79 10.73 -10.91 -1.78
N ALA A 80 11.62 -10.06 -1.31
CA ALA A 80 11.79 -9.74 0.10
C ALA A 80 11.82 -8.22 0.33
N VAL A 81 11.50 -7.76 1.53
CA VAL A 81 11.44 -6.34 1.85
C VAL A 81 12.45 -5.98 2.95
N ILE A 82 13.36 -5.04 2.67
CA ILE A 82 14.17 -4.38 3.71
C ILE A 82 13.65 -2.94 3.86
N PRO A 83 12.89 -2.64 4.93
CA PRO A 83 12.18 -1.37 5.06
C PRO A 83 13.11 -0.22 5.44
N LEU A 84 13.58 0.51 4.45
CA LEU A 84 14.49 1.65 4.61
C LEU A 84 13.82 3.01 4.34
N GLY A 85 12.54 3.03 4.05
CA GLY A 85 11.73 4.23 3.82
C GLY A 85 11.24 4.90 5.12
N THR A 86 10.34 5.87 4.96
CA THR A 86 9.74 6.62 6.09
C THR A 86 8.47 5.96 6.61
N GLY A 87 7.58 5.47 5.73
CA GLY A 87 6.31 4.81 6.07
C GLY A 87 6.53 3.35 6.42
N ASN A 88 6.94 2.59 5.43
CA ASN A 88 7.16 1.15 5.47
C ASN A 88 5.92 0.40 5.98
N ASP A 89 4.76 0.76 5.46
CA ASP A 89 3.49 0.29 5.98
C ASP A 89 3.26 -1.19 5.66
N PHE A 90 3.65 -1.65 4.46
CA PHE A 90 3.59 -3.06 4.10
C PHE A 90 4.49 -3.91 5.01
N ALA A 91 5.71 -3.43 5.29
CA ALA A 91 6.62 -4.15 6.17
C ALA A 91 6.12 -4.26 7.62
N ARG A 92 5.20 -3.37 8.07
CA ARG A 92 4.52 -3.50 9.37
C ARG A 92 3.55 -4.68 9.41
N THR A 93 2.94 -5.02 8.27
CA THR A 93 2.10 -6.21 8.14
C THR A 93 2.97 -7.46 8.06
N LEU A 94 4.04 -7.38 7.26
CA LEU A 94 4.90 -8.51 6.92
C LEU A 94 5.74 -9.03 8.09
N TYR A 95 6.26 -8.12 8.91
CA TYR A 95 7.26 -8.47 9.93
C TYR A 95 6.81 -8.22 11.37
N PRO A 96 7.22 -9.09 12.31
CA PRO A 96 7.17 -8.80 13.73
C PRO A 96 7.88 -7.48 14.06
N LYS A 97 7.47 -6.88 15.18
CA LYS A 97 7.97 -5.56 15.61
C LYS A 97 9.50 -5.52 15.77
N GLU A 98 10.10 -6.63 16.14
CA GLU A 98 11.54 -6.81 16.36
C GLU A 98 12.31 -6.65 15.05
N ILE A 99 11.89 -7.37 14.00
CA ILE A 99 12.47 -7.28 12.64
C ILE A 99 12.19 -5.90 12.05
N TYR A 100 10.95 -5.40 12.17
CA TYR A 100 10.59 -4.08 11.68
C TYR A 100 11.48 -2.96 12.28
N LYS A 101 11.87 -3.06 13.54
CA LYS A 101 12.76 -2.09 14.20
C LYS A 101 14.24 -2.26 13.83
N LYS A 102 14.66 -3.46 13.46
CA LYS A 102 16.03 -3.80 13.06
C LYS A 102 16.04 -4.49 11.70
N PRO A 103 15.64 -3.78 10.62
CA PRO A 103 15.38 -4.40 9.32
C PRO A 103 16.60 -5.12 8.71
N LEU A 104 17.81 -4.75 9.08
CA LEU A 104 19.01 -5.41 8.59
C LEU A 104 19.25 -6.79 9.22
N SER A 105 18.55 -7.16 10.32
CA SER A 105 18.61 -8.51 10.88
C SER A 105 18.03 -9.60 9.94
N ILE A 106 17.31 -9.20 8.89
CA ILE A 106 16.89 -10.10 7.82
C ILE A 106 18.11 -10.73 7.13
N LEU A 107 19.21 -9.97 7.00
CA LEU A 107 20.44 -10.44 6.37
C LEU A 107 21.15 -11.54 7.16
N ASP A 108 20.88 -11.66 8.46
CA ASP A 108 21.40 -12.71 9.30
C ASP A 108 20.67 -14.06 9.11
N ARG A 109 19.60 -14.09 8.30
CA ARG A 109 18.67 -15.21 8.12
C ARG A 109 18.50 -15.63 6.65
N LEU A 110 19.42 -15.26 5.78
CA LEU A 110 19.34 -15.50 4.33
C LEU A 110 19.41 -16.97 3.93
N GLU A 111 19.91 -17.84 4.81
CA GLU A 111 20.13 -19.26 4.46
C GLU A 111 18.84 -20.08 4.42
N THR A 112 17.77 -19.61 5.08
CA THR A 112 16.52 -20.36 5.22
C THR A 112 15.27 -19.48 5.06
N PRO A 113 15.09 -18.78 3.92
CA PRO A 113 13.85 -18.06 3.70
C PRO A 113 12.71 -19.07 3.47
N MET A 114 11.57 -18.85 4.13
CA MET A 114 10.33 -19.53 3.76
C MET A 114 9.66 -18.72 2.64
N ILE A 115 9.34 -19.38 1.53
CA ILE A 115 8.70 -18.73 0.39
C ILE A 115 7.24 -19.16 0.35
N HIS A 116 6.33 -18.20 0.41
CA HIS A 116 4.89 -18.36 0.27
C HIS A 116 4.36 -17.40 -0.78
N SER A 117 3.33 -17.83 -1.49
CA SER A 117 2.58 -16.93 -2.36
C SER A 117 1.71 -16.00 -1.53
N ILE A 118 1.66 -14.74 -1.92
CA ILE A 118 0.73 -13.75 -1.34
C ILE A 118 -0.14 -13.15 -2.43
N ASP A 119 -1.23 -12.53 -2.02
CA ASP A 119 -2.20 -11.94 -2.90
C ASP A 119 -1.76 -10.53 -3.34
N LEU A 120 -2.18 -10.17 -4.52
CA LEU A 120 -2.28 -8.79 -4.99
C LEU A 120 -3.76 -8.46 -5.21
N PHE A 121 -4.05 -7.22 -5.47
CA PHE A 121 -5.32 -6.85 -6.05
C PHE A 121 -5.12 -5.85 -7.18
N ARG A 122 -6.01 -5.88 -8.13
CA ARG A 122 -6.01 -4.97 -9.26
C ARG A 122 -7.00 -3.85 -9.03
N ILE A 123 -6.58 -2.63 -9.35
CA ILE A 123 -7.47 -1.48 -9.49
C ILE A 123 -7.57 -1.15 -10.98
N ASP A 124 -8.79 -1.09 -11.49
CA ASP A 124 -9.09 -0.65 -12.83
C ASP A 124 -9.98 0.60 -12.78
N SER A 125 -9.54 1.64 -13.44
CA SER A 125 -10.25 2.92 -13.52
C SER A 125 -10.92 3.10 -14.87
N TYR A 126 -12.12 3.71 -14.83
CA TYR A 126 -12.90 3.99 -16.03
C TYR A 126 -13.39 5.44 -16.02
N ASP A 127 -13.53 6.04 -17.20
CA ASP A 127 -14.14 7.35 -17.36
C ASP A 127 -15.67 7.31 -17.22
N TYR A 128 -16.33 8.44 -17.40
CA TYR A 128 -17.80 8.56 -17.33
C TYR A 128 -18.50 7.76 -18.43
N MET A 129 -17.87 7.63 -19.59
CA MET A 129 -18.41 6.87 -20.73
C MET A 129 -18.19 5.36 -20.59
N GLY A 130 -17.44 4.93 -19.57
CA GLY A 130 -17.10 3.54 -19.34
C GLY A 130 -15.84 3.07 -20.05
N ASN A 131 -15.06 3.98 -20.66
CA ASN A 131 -13.77 3.61 -21.25
C ASN A 131 -12.74 3.35 -20.16
N HIS A 132 -11.97 2.27 -20.32
CA HIS A 132 -10.89 1.92 -19.42
C HIS A 132 -9.75 2.96 -19.49
N LEU A 133 -9.19 3.30 -18.34
CA LEU A 133 -8.10 4.26 -18.18
C LEU A 133 -6.81 3.53 -17.75
N PRO A 134 -6.02 2.98 -18.69
CA PRO A 134 -4.85 2.13 -18.36
C PRO A 134 -3.79 2.85 -17.52
N ALA A 135 -3.65 4.18 -17.71
CA ALA A 135 -2.69 4.99 -16.93
C ALA A 135 -3.00 5.01 -15.42
N TRP A 136 -4.23 4.68 -15.04
CA TRP A 136 -4.72 4.67 -13.66
C TRP A 136 -5.13 3.27 -13.19
N SER A 137 -4.62 2.24 -13.87
CA SER A 137 -4.94 0.84 -13.60
C SER A 137 -3.67 0.07 -13.31
N ARG A 138 -3.54 -0.51 -12.09
CA ARG A 138 -2.35 -1.24 -11.64
C ARG A 138 -2.67 -2.28 -10.56
N TYR A 139 -1.68 -3.12 -10.27
CA TYR A 139 -1.71 -3.99 -9.10
C TYR A 139 -1.29 -3.22 -7.85
N SER A 140 -1.96 -3.51 -6.75
CA SER A 140 -1.62 -3.04 -5.41
C SER A 140 -1.34 -4.22 -4.50
N LEU A 141 -0.36 -4.04 -3.63
CA LEU A 141 0.10 -5.04 -2.67
C LEU A 141 -0.48 -4.78 -1.27
N ASN A 142 -0.76 -3.53 -0.97
CA ASN A 142 -1.02 -3.07 0.40
C ASN A 142 -2.46 -2.55 0.57
N VAL A 143 -2.71 -1.29 0.28
CA VAL A 143 -4.01 -0.65 0.47
C VAL A 143 -4.29 0.35 -0.64
N ALA A 144 -5.48 0.27 -1.23
CA ALA A 144 -6.03 1.36 -2.03
C ALA A 144 -7.09 2.11 -1.23
N SER A 145 -7.17 3.42 -1.43
CA SER A 145 -8.10 4.27 -0.72
C SER A 145 -8.67 5.35 -1.61
N MET A 146 -9.88 5.82 -1.30
CA MET A 146 -10.57 6.89 -2.01
C MET A 146 -11.28 7.80 -1.01
N GLY A 147 -11.34 9.11 -1.31
CA GLY A 147 -12.07 10.09 -0.51
C GLY A 147 -11.19 10.97 0.34
N LEU A 148 -11.50 11.12 1.63
CA LEU A 148 -10.87 12.11 2.51
C LEU A 148 -9.35 11.97 2.61
N ASP A 149 -8.81 10.76 2.63
CA ASP A 149 -7.38 10.52 2.79
C ASP A 149 -6.56 10.95 1.57
N THR A 150 -7.12 10.88 0.38
CA THR A 150 -6.46 11.43 -0.82
C THR A 150 -6.34 12.95 -0.77
N LEU A 151 -7.37 13.64 -0.25
CA LEU A 151 -7.28 15.07 0.04
C LEU A 151 -6.23 15.37 1.10
N VAL A 152 -6.18 14.54 2.15
CA VAL A 152 -5.16 14.62 3.21
C VAL A 152 -3.77 14.43 2.64
N GLN A 153 -3.57 13.42 1.81
CA GLN A 153 -2.28 13.13 1.18
C GLN A 153 -1.83 14.28 0.28
N ALA A 154 -2.69 14.76 -0.61
CA ALA A 154 -2.38 15.88 -1.49
C ALA A 154 -1.99 17.13 -0.69
N LYS A 155 -2.70 17.42 0.40
CA LYS A 155 -2.38 18.53 1.29
C LYS A 155 -1.09 18.32 2.05
N ALA A 156 -0.81 17.12 2.53
CA ALA A 156 0.44 16.77 3.21
C ALA A 156 1.64 16.89 2.24
N LYS A 157 1.55 16.32 1.02
CA LYS A 157 2.56 16.46 -0.03
C LYS A 157 2.88 17.94 -0.31
N ARG A 158 1.84 18.78 -0.49
CA ARG A 158 2.01 20.24 -0.71
C ARG A 158 2.67 20.95 0.49
N THR A 159 2.31 20.58 1.72
CA THR A 159 2.86 21.18 2.94
C THR A 159 4.34 20.83 3.09
N VAL A 160 4.72 19.58 2.85
CA VAL A 160 6.12 19.13 2.88
C VAL A 160 6.93 19.82 1.78
N ALA A 161 6.39 19.95 0.57
CA ALA A 161 7.06 20.63 -0.55
C ALA A 161 7.35 22.11 -0.24
N LYS A 162 6.46 22.80 0.48
CA LYS A 162 6.67 24.18 0.93
C LYS A 162 7.72 24.32 2.05
N HIS A 163 7.94 23.26 2.83
CA HIS A 163 8.84 23.27 3.99
C HIS A 163 9.81 22.08 3.99
N PRO A 164 10.62 21.89 2.94
CA PRO A 164 11.42 20.67 2.71
C PRO A 164 12.47 20.40 3.80
N LYS A 165 12.94 21.46 4.48
CA LYS A 165 13.98 21.36 5.52
C LYS A 165 13.41 21.09 6.92
N SER A 166 12.11 21.22 7.15
CA SER A 166 11.51 21.05 8.47
C SER A 166 11.23 19.58 8.77
N LEU A 167 12.02 18.98 9.65
CA LEU A 167 11.80 17.61 10.14
C LEU A 167 10.48 17.46 10.88
N PHE A 168 10.04 18.48 11.62
CA PHE A 168 8.76 18.49 12.33
C PHE A 168 7.59 18.40 11.33
N ILE A 169 7.59 19.25 10.30
CA ILE A 169 6.53 19.24 9.27
C ILE A 169 6.53 17.90 8.53
N ARG A 170 7.67 17.40 8.10
CA ARG A 170 7.77 16.09 7.42
C ARG A 170 7.17 14.95 8.27
N ARG A 171 7.40 14.98 9.57
CA ARG A 171 6.89 13.96 10.51
C ARG A 171 5.38 14.08 10.77
N HIS A 172 4.84 15.29 10.79
CA HIS A 172 3.47 15.56 11.21
C HIS A 172 2.55 16.04 10.09
N ALA A 173 3.06 16.24 8.87
CA ALA A 173 2.31 16.78 7.74
C ALA A 173 0.99 16.05 7.48
N TYR A 174 0.99 14.73 7.55
CA TYR A 174 -0.20 13.91 7.32
C TYR A 174 -1.26 14.14 8.41
N SER A 175 -0.88 14.12 9.67
CA SER A 175 -1.81 14.35 10.78
C SER A 175 -2.36 15.78 10.78
N MET A 176 -1.53 16.78 10.47
CA MET A 176 -1.95 18.17 10.33
C MET A 176 -2.92 18.35 9.16
N ALA A 177 -2.64 17.73 8.03
CA ALA A 177 -3.50 17.75 6.87
C ALA A 177 -4.85 17.06 7.15
N ALA A 178 -4.83 15.91 7.84
CA ALA A 178 -6.04 15.20 8.24
C ALA A 178 -6.97 16.09 9.10
N ILE A 179 -6.44 16.69 10.16
CA ILE A 179 -7.21 17.61 11.01
C ILE A 179 -7.76 18.77 10.17
N SER A 180 -6.93 19.36 9.31
CA SER A 180 -7.36 20.48 8.48
C SER A 180 -8.44 20.10 7.45
N CYS A 181 -8.36 18.93 6.83
CA CYS A 181 -9.40 18.43 5.92
C CYS A 181 -10.70 18.19 6.69
N LEU A 182 -10.62 17.55 7.87
CA LEU A 182 -11.78 17.33 8.73
C LEU A 182 -12.50 18.63 9.10
N LEU A 183 -11.77 19.72 9.36
CA LEU A 183 -12.34 21.02 9.69
C LEU A 183 -12.99 21.73 8.49
N ASN A 184 -12.44 21.58 7.29
CA ASN A 184 -12.97 22.22 6.08
C ASN A 184 -14.22 21.52 5.51
N GLY A 185 -14.49 20.29 5.91
CA GLY A 185 -15.60 19.48 5.45
C GLY A 185 -15.31 18.80 4.10
N TRP A 186 -16.04 17.74 3.85
CA TRP A 186 -16.04 16.96 2.61
C TRP A 186 -17.43 16.34 2.45
N ARG A 187 -17.80 16.04 1.22
CA ARG A 187 -18.99 15.23 0.91
C ARG A 187 -18.75 14.49 -0.38
N PHE A 188 -18.77 13.19 -0.30
CA PHE A 188 -18.71 12.30 -1.44
C PHE A 188 -19.94 11.40 -1.43
N THR A 189 -20.42 11.04 -2.60
CA THR A 189 -21.53 10.13 -2.76
C THR A 189 -21.22 9.17 -3.90
N MET A 190 -21.51 7.89 -3.68
CA MET A 190 -21.23 6.84 -4.64
C MET A 190 -22.33 5.78 -4.65
N ASP A 191 -22.42 5.08 -5.75
CA ASP A 191 -23.00 3.72 -5.80
C ASP A 191 -21.86 2.72 -5.63
N TYR A 192 -22.16 1.58 -5.02
CA TYR A 192 -21.22 0.47 -5.01
C TYR A 192 -21.91 -0.89 -5.12
N SER A 193 -21.17 -1.82 -5.72
CA SER A 193 -21.47 -3.24 -5.76
C SER A 193 -20.22 -3.99 -5.29
N ILE A 194 -20.38 -4.86 -4.28
CA ILE A 194 -19.30 -5.61 -3.63
C ILE A 194 -19.68 -7.09 -3.64
N GLU A 195 -18.83 -7.91 -4.19
CA GLU A 195 -18.90 -9.36 -4.09
C GLU A 195 -18.17 -9.82 -2.83
N LEU A 196 -18.89 -10.49 -1.94
CA LEU A 196 -18.31 -11.04 -0.72
C LEU A 196 -17.53 -12.33 -0.99
N GLU A 197 -16.70 -12.73 -0.02
CA GLU A 197 -16.00 -14.03 -0.03
C GLU A 197 -16.96 -15.24 -0.17
N THR A 198 -18.24 -15.06 0.20
CA THR A 198 -19.30 -16.07 0.07
C THR A 198 -19.94 -16.14 -1.32
N GLY A 199 -19.58 -15.22 -2.23
CA GLY A 199 -20.23 -15.03 -3.53
C GLY A 199 -21.53 -14.18 -3.47
N GLU A 200 -21.94 -13.73 -2.29
CA GLU A 200 -23.07 -12.81 -2.15
C GLU A 200 -22.74 -11.43 -2.66
N MET A 201 -23.68 -10.79 -3.40
CA MET A 201 -23.54 -9.43 -3.90
C MET A 201 -24.21 -8.42 -2.98
N ILE A 202 -23.47 -7.44 -2.53
CA ILE A 202 -23.99 -6.29 -1.77
C ILE A 202 -24.03 -5.07 -2.69
N GLU A 203 -25.25 -4.60 -2.96
CA GLU A 203 -25.46 -3.39 -3.76
C GLU A 203 -26.02 -2.26 -2.90
N LYS A 204 -25.43 -1.08 -3.00
CA LYS A 204 -25.93 0.14 -2.35
C LYS A 204 -25.86 1.30 -3.32
N LYS A 205 -26.90 2.14 -3.26
CA LYS A 205 -27.01 3.32 -4.11
C LYS A 205 -27.07 4.59 -3.29
N ASN A 206 -26.53 5.65 -3.85
CA ASN A 206 -26.54 7.00 -3.30
C ASN A 206 -25.97 7.07 -1.87
N VAL A 207 -24.87 6.36 -1.63
CA VAL A 207 -24.25 6.26 -0.30
C VAL A 207 -23.33 7.44 -0.05
N PRO A 208 -23.61 8.28 0.96
CA PRO A 208 -22.68 9.31 1.38
C PRO A 208 -21.53 8.66 2.16
N TYR A 209 -20.29 9.00 1.78
CA TYR A 209 -19.11 8.45 2.42
C TYR A 209 -18.03 9.52 2.67
N SER A 210 -17.16 9.22 3.60
CA SER A 210 -15.96 10.02 3.87
C SER A 210 -14.71 9.39 3.29
N LEU A 211 -14.62 8.05 3.36
CA LEU A 211 -13.42 7.30 3.02
C LEU A 211 -13.79 5.87 2.65
N VAL A 212 -13.15 5.33 1.64
CA VAL A 212 -13.13 3.89 1.33
C VAL A 212 -11.68 3.42 1.39
N SER A 213 -11.45 2.28 2.04
CA SER A 213 -10.17 1.59 2.02
C SER A 213 -10.36 0.15 1.57
N ILE A 214 -9.62 -0.29 0.56
CA ILE A 214 -9.57 -1.65 0.03
C ILE A 214 -8.22 -2.20 0.46
N CYS A 215 -8.22 -3.19 1.34
CA CYS A 215 -7.05 -3.59 2.09
C CYS A 215 -6.70 -5.06 1.84
N ASN A 216 -5.53 -5.32 1.27
CA ASN A 216 -4.85 -6.61 1.28
C ASN A 216 -3.97 -6.72 2.52
N ALA A 217 -3.42 -5.61 3.00
CA ALA A 217 -2.60 -5.54 4.21
C ALA A 217 -3.19 -4.57 5.24
N ARG A 218 -2.62 -4.58 6.46
CA ARG A 218 -3.23 -3.94 7.64
C ARG A 218 -3.00 -2.44 7.74
N TYR A 219 -1.89 -1.93 7.18
CA TYR A 219 -1.41 -0.57 7.45
C TYR A 219 -1.20 0.24 6.18
N TYR A 220 -1.50 1.54 6.25
CA TYR A 220 -1.16 2.53 5.23
C TYR A 220 -0.95 3.92 5.84
N GLY A 221 -0.53 4.90 5.04
CA GLY A 221 -0.47 6.30 5.46
C GLY A 221 0.37 6.56 6.71
N SER A 222 1.51 5.85 6.87
CA SER A 222 2.40 5.92 8.03
C SER A 222 1.78 5.37 9.32
N GLY A 223 1.13 4.24 9.23
CA GLY A 223 0.66 3.43 10.36
C GLY A 223 -0.81 3.63 10.74
N PHE A 224 -1.65 4.11 9.83
CA PHE A 224 -3.08 3.94 9.95
C PHE A 224 -3.44 2.48 9.70
N CYS A 225 -4.42 1.94 10.44
CA CYS A 225 -4.79 0.55 10.42
C CYS A 225 -6.28 0.39 10.05
N PRO A 226 -6.63 0.53 8.75
CA PRO A 226 -8.02 0.42 8.29
C PRO A 226 -8.60 -0.98 8.45
N ALA A 227 -7.77 -2.00 8.34
CA ALA A 227 -8.18 -3.40 8.40
C ALA A 227 -7.25 -4.21 9.31
N PRO A 228 -7.46 -4.18 10.64
CA PRO A 228 -6.57 -4.87 11.60
C PRO A 228 -6.57 -6.40 11.43
N GLY A 229 -7.61 -6.97 10.84
CA GLY A 229 -7.73 -8.40 10.55
C GLY A 229 -7.36 -8.78 9.12
N ALA A 230 -6.75 -7.89 8.31
CA ALA A 230 -6.33 -8.24 6.97
C ALA A 230 -5.17 -9.25 6.99
N GLU A 231 -5.26 -10.25 6.12
CA GLU A 231 -4.25 -11.26 5.83
C GLU A 231 -3.86 -11.14 4.36
N ILE A 232 -2.61 -11.39 4.03
CA ILE A 232 -2.06 -11.09 2.71
C ILE A 232 -2.12 -12.28 1.74
N ASP A 233 -2.69 -13.41 2.18
CA ASP A 233 -2.67 -14.70 1.50
C ASP A 233 -3.96 -15.51 1.68
N ASP A 234 -5.06 -14.86 2.11
CA ASP A 234 -6.36 -15.51 2.35
C ASP A 234 -7.32 -15.43 1.14
N GLY A 235 -6.90 -14.83 0.02
CA GLY A 235 -7.70 -14.71 -1.20
C GLY A 235 -8.84 -13.69 -1.11
N VAL A 236 -8.86 -12.83 -0.10
CA VAL A 236 -9.89 -11.82 0.10
C VAL A 236 -9.32 -10.46 0.49
N LEU A 237 -10.08 -9.42 0.18
CA LEU A 237 -9.77 -8.04 0.54
C LEU A 237 -10.70 -7.58 1.65
N ASN A 238 -10.16 -6.82 2.58
CA ASN A 238 -10.93 -6.19 3.64
C ASN A 238 -11.34 -4.78 3.20
N VAL A 239 -12.60 -4.59 2.86
CA VAL A 239 -13.13 -3.29 2.43
C VAL A 239 -13.74 -2.58 3.61
N CYS A 240 -13.18 -1.42 3.95
CA CYS A 240 -13.71 -0.54 4.99
C CYS A 240 -14.31 0.70 4.36
N ILE A 241 -15.61 0.91 4.53
CA ILE A 241 -16.32 2.12 4.10
C ILE A 241 -16.63 2.96 5.35
N VAL A 242 -16.11 4.17 5.39
CA VAL A 242 -16.40 5.16 6.43
C VAL A 242 -17.53 6.03 5.92
N GLU A 243 -18.70 5.91 6.56
CA GLU A 243 -19.88 6.70 6.22
C GLU A 243 -19.65 8.20 6.47
N ASP A 244 -20.46 9.05 5.85
CA ASP A 244 -20.45 10.47 6.16
C ASP A 244 -20.89 10.69 7.61
N MET A 245 -20.14 11.52 8.32
CA MET A 245 -20.38 11.80 9.72
C MET A 245 -20.05 13.26 10.07
N SER A 246 -20.60 13.75 11.15
CA SER A 246 -20.29 15.09 11.64
C SER A 246 -18.79 15.24 11.94
N ARG A 247 -18.26 16.44 11.74
CA ARG A 247 -16.82 16.75 11.93
C ARG A 247 -16.30 16.35 13.32
N GLY A 248 -17.08 16.60 14.37
CA GLY A 248 -16.70 16.22 15.73
C GLY A 248 -16.61 14.70 15.91
N LYS A 249 -17.56 13.95 15.34
CA LYS A 249 -17.52 12.48 15.34
C LYS A 249 -16.33 11.96 14.54
N ALA A 250 -16.08 12.50 13.34
CA ALA A 250 -14.93 12.11 12.51
C ALA A 250 -13.60 12.32 13.22
N LEU A 251 -13.42 13.46 13.90
CA LEU A 251 -12.22 13.76 14.69
C LEU A 251 -12.05 12.75 15.86
N SER A 252 -13.13 12.44 16.58
CA SER A 252 -13.10 11.47 17.68
C SER A 252 -12.77 10.04 17.19
N GLN A 253 -13.22 9.67 15.98
CA GLN A 253 -12.99 8.35 15.39
C GLN A 253 -11.62 8.22 14.71
N LEU A 254 -10.98 9.34 14.32
CA LEU A 254 -9.68 9.33 13.62
C LEU A 254 -8.61 8.53 14.37
N MET A 255 -8.50 8.70 15.69
CA MET A 255 -7.52 7.99 16.50
C MET A 255 -7.87 6.51 16.69
N LYS A 256 -9.17 6.16 16.68
CA LYS A 256 -9.61 4.77 16.70
C LYS A 256 -9.29 4.10 15.37
N TYR A 257 -9.59 4.77 14.25
CA TYR A 257 -9.25 4.33 12.90
C TYR A 257 -7.74 4.11 12.74
N LYS A 258 -6.93 5.07 13.22
CA LYS A 258 -5.46 4.93 13.20
C LYS A 258 -4.97 3.69 13.96
N LYS A 259 -5.64 3.32 15.05
CA LYS A 259 -5.24 2.19 15.92
C LYS A 259 -5.96 0.87 15.60
N GLY A 260 -6.78 0.82 14.54
CA GLY A 260 -7.62 -0.35 14.22
C GLY A 260 -8.73 -0.64 15.21
N LYS A 261 -9.13 0.34 16.05
CA LYS A 261 -10.16 0.20 17.09
C LYS A 261 -11.55 0.69 16.65
N HIS A 262 -11.75 0.88 15.37
CA HIS A 262 -12.99 1.36 14.76
C HIS A 262 -13.89 0.22 14.27
N VAL A 263 -13.37 -0.99 14.18
CA VAL A 263 -14.14 -2.20 13.79
C VAL A 263 -15.33 -2.38 14.73
N GLY A 264 -16.51 -2.59 14.14
CA GLY A 264 -17.78 -2.70 14.89
C GLY A 264 -18.35 -1.37 15.42
N GLN A 265 -17.72 -0.23 15.15
CA GLN A 265 -18.26 1.08 15.54
C GLN A 265 -19.29 1.57 14.51
N LYS A 266 -20.35 2.25 14.99
CA LYS A 266 -21.37 2.87 14.12
C LYS A 266 -20.73 3.91 13.17
N GLY A 267 -21.04 3.79 11.87
CA GLY A 267 -20.51 4.64 10.79
C GLY A 267 -19.30 4.05 10.09
N PHE A 268 -19.03 2.75 10.34
CA PHE A 268 -18.05 1.95 9.61
C PHE A 268 -18.70 0.67 9.12
N SER A 269 -18.63 0.42 7.83
CA SER A 269 -19.05 -0.84 7.21
C SER A 269 -17.82 -1.62 6.78
N PHE A 270 -17.80 -2.93 7.07
CA PHE A 270 -16.70 -3.82 6.74
C PHE A 270 -17.21 -4.99 5.91
N TYR A 271 -16.46 -5.31 4.86
CA TYR A 271 -16.74 -6.42 3.98
C TYR A 271 -15.46 -7.21 3.73
N LYS A 272 -15.53 -8.54 3.83
CA LYS A 272 -14.57 -9.45 3.24
C LYS A 272 -15.02 -9.73 1.81
N SER A 273 -14.20 -9.34 0.83
CA SER A 273 -14.63 -9.20 -0.56
C SER A 273 -13.59 -9.73 -1.52
N THR A 274 -14.04 -10.34 -2.60
CA THR A 274 -13.20 -10.77 -3.72
C THR A 274 -13.12 -9.74 -4.81
N SER A 275 -14.20 -8.98 -5.06
CA SER A 275 -14.27 -7.96 -6.08
C SER A 275 -15.31 -6.88 -5.76
N GLY A 276 -15.23 -5.76 -6.47
CA GLY A 276 -16.29 -4.75 -6.38
C GLY A 276 -16.07 -3.57 -7.29
N ILE A 277 -17.11 -2.74 -7.36
CA ILE A 277 -17.15 -1.55 -8.19
C ILE A 277 -17.68 -0.38 -7.35
N PHE A 278 -16.99 0.72 -7.40
CA PHE A 278 -17.43 2.02 -6.89
C PHE A 278 -17.70 2.95 -8.07
N THR A 279 -18.81 3.67 -8.04
CA THR A 279 -19.21 4.59 -9.11
C THR A 279 -19.54 5.96 -8.54
N SER A 280 -18.90 7.02 -9.03
CA SER A 280 -19.21 8.39 -8.67
C SER A 280 -20.59 8.77 -9.21
N LEU A 281 -21.42 9.42 -8.39
CA LEU A 281 -22.71 9.95 -8.84
C LEU A 281 -22.59 11.33 -9.51
N ASN A 282 -21.46 11.99 -9.37
CA ASN A 282 -21.23 13.28 -9.98
C ASN A 282 -20.50 13.12 -11.31
N SER A 283 -21.20 13.32 -12.42
CA SER A 283 -20.64 13.22 -13.79
C SER A 283 -19.45 14.17 -14.03
N ASN A 284 -19.39 15.27 -13.31
CA ASN A 284 -18.32 16.28 -13.41
C ASN A 284 -17.17 16.05 -12.44
N MET A 285 -17.26 15.03 -11.57
CA MET A 285 -16.26 14.79 -10.52
C MET A 285 -15.78 13.34 -10.54
N GLN A 286 -14.55 13.15 -10.94
CA GLN A 286 -13.87 11.87 -10.81
C GLN A 286 -13.59 11.56 -9.34
N MET A 287 -13.71 10.30 -8.97
CA MET A 287 -13.16 9.83 -7.69
C MET A 287 -11.64 9.89 -7.79
N GLN A 288 -11.04 10.51 -6.80
CA GLN A 288 -9.59 10.49 -6.62
C GLN A 288 -9.26 9.42 -5.58
N GLY A 289 -8.35 8.54 -5.93
CA GLY A 289 -7.85 7.50 -5.06
C GLY A 289 -6.32 7.45 -5.02
N ASN A 290 -5.82 6.58 -4.18
CA ASN A 290 -4.43 6.25 -4.05
C ASN A 290 -4.26 4.76 -3.77
N TYR A 291 -3.34 4.08 -4.44
CA TYR A 291 -2.91 2.72 -4.13
C TYR A 291 -1.40 2.71 -3.88
N ASP A 292 -0.98 2.17 -2.77
CA ASP A 292 0.43 2.04 -2.36
C ASP A 292 1.29 3.32 -2.48
N GLY A 293 0.65 4.50 -2.47
CA GLY A 293 1.33 5.79 -2.62
C GLY A 293 1.17 6.46 -3.98
N GLU A 294 0.66 5.73 -4.99
CA GLU A 294 0.40 6.23 -6.35
C GLU A 294 -1.04 6.68 -6.51
N ASP A 295 -1.24 7.84 -7.14
CA ASP A 295 -2.57 8.41 -7.33
C ASP A 295 -3.30 7.74 -8.51
N PHE A 296 -4.63 7.60 -8.42
CA PHE A 296 -5.48 7.23 -9.55
C PHE A 296 -6.75 8.07 -9.60
N PHE A 297 -7.39 8.12 -10.76
CA PHE A 297 -8.61 8.87 -11.01
C PHE A 297 -9.57 8.05 -11.87
N GLY A 298 -10.87 8.10 -11.55
CA GLY A 298 -11.90 7.44 -12.35
C GLY A 298 -13.31 7.84 -11.94
N HIS A 299 -14.26 7.76 -12.86
CA HIS A 299 -15.69 7.84 -12.54
C HIS A 299 -16.22 6.53 -11.99
N ARG A 300 -15.65 5.43 -12.49
CA ARG A 300 -15.88 4.08 -12.00
C ARG A 300 -14.53 3.47 -11.66
N VAL A 301 -14.46 2.84 -10.51
CA VAL A 301 -13.26 2.14 -10.01
C VAL A 301 -13.66 0.72 -9.67
N ARG A 302 -13.09 -0.25 -10.36
CA ARG A 302 -13.22 -1.69 -10.07
C ARG A 302 -12.00 -2.14 -9.30
N TYR A 303 -12.20 -3.03 -8.36
CA TYR A 303 -11.12 -3.79 -7.72
C TYR A 303 -11.42 -5.28 -7.79
N GLU A 304 -10.36 -6.07 -7.77
CA GLU A 304 -10.46 -7.54 -7.76
C GLU A 304 -9.21 -8.11 -7.08
N VAL A 305 -9.39 -9.07 -6.17
CA VAL A 305 -8.27 -9.81 -5.59
C VAL A 305 -7.67 -10.73 -6.65
N ILE A 306 -6.36 -10.86 -6.62
CA ILE A 306 -5.60 -11.80 -7.46
C ILE A 306 -4.85 -12.73 -6.50
N PRO A 307 -5.43 -13.88 -6.17
CA PRO A 307 -4.83 -14.79 -5.20
C PRO A 307 -3.49 -15.35 -5.66
N SER A 308 -2.57 -15.52 -4.70
CA SER A 308 -1.26 -16.15 -4.91
C SER A 308 -0.43 -15.53 -6.04
N ALA A 309 -0.55 -14.23 -6.24
CA ALA A 309 -0.02 -13.53 -7.42
C ALA A 309 1.49 -13.27 -7.36
N ILE A 310 2.12 -13.30 -6.18
CA ILE A 310 3.53 -12.99 -6.01
C ILE A 310 4.17 -13.91 -4.96
N GLN A 311 5.40 -14.35 -5.23
CA GLN A 311 6.21 -15.13 -4.29
C GLN A 311 6.89 -14.20 -3.28
N MET A 312 6.65 -14.39 -1.99
CA MET A 312 7.26 -13.59 -0.92
C MET A 312 8.15 -14.46 -0.04
N ALA A 313 9.35 -13.97 0.23
CA ALA A 313 10.28 -14.60 1.16
C ALA A 313 10.10 -14.05 2.57
N PHE A 314 9.81 -14.90 3.52
CA PHE A 314 9.65 -14.61 4.94
C PHE A 314 10.88 -15.09 5.71
N PHE A 315 11.29 -14.31 6.69
CA PHE A 315 12.43 -14.58 7.57
C PHE A 315 11.92 -14.67 9.02
N THR A 316 11.44 -15.84 9.38
CA THR A 316 10.99 -16.13 10.75
C THR A 316 12.13 -16.58 11.65
N GLU A 317 11.89 -16.62 12.97
CA GLU A 317 12.87 -17.12 13.96
C GLU A 317 13.08 -18.61 13.85
#